data_0563a616b39532a778709001cf3729b3
#
_entry.id   0563a616b39532a778709001cf3729b3
#
_cell.length_a   1.000
_cell.length_b   1.000
_cell.length_c   1.000
_cell.angle_alpha   90.00
_cell.angle_beta   90.00
_cell.angle_gamma   90.00
#
_symmetry.space_group_name_H-M   'P 1'
#
loop_
_entity.id
_entity.type
_entity.pdbx_description
1 polymer ?
#
loop_
_entity_poly.entity_id
_entity_poly.type
_entity_poly.pdbx_seq_one_letter_code
_entity_poly.pdbx_strand_id
1 'polypeptide(L)'
;GEVVGRFGLDLLDREQILSQELVLPGVRFAVDAYVNFARRACWQEAASSSLTELFAPQIHQSRLDAWPTHYPWIDPAGYDYFRTRLSQARRDVEHGLRITLAHYVTLEAQQRMLQILQFKLDVLWSMLDAMSMAYELERPPYHTVTTERVWHRGIAL
;
A
#
# COMPACT_ATOMS: atom_id res chain seq x y z
N GLY A 1 -5.18 14.44 -8.76
CA GLY A 1 -6.38 14.62 -9.56
C GLY A 1 -6.22 14.04 -10.98
N GLU A 2 -5.21 14.46 -11.73
CA GLU A 2 -5.02 14.07 -13.13
C GLU A 2 -4.66 12.58 -13.31
N VAL A 3 -3.87 12.02 -12.41
CA VAL A 3 -3.50 10.59 -12.44
C VAL A 3 -4.72 9.71 -12.16
N VAL A 4 -5.57 10.11 -11.22
CA VAL A 4 -6.77 9.35 -10.83
C VAL A 4 -7.77 9.27 -12.01
N GLY A 5 -8.02 10.36 -12.73
CA GLY A 5 -8.89 10.35 -13.90
C GLY A 5 -8.40 9.40 -15.01
N ARG A 6 -7.09 9.32 -15.24
CA ARG A 6 -6.49 8.43 -16.25
C ARG A 6 -6.62 6.94 -15.94
N PHE A 7 -6.91 6.57 -14.70
CA PHE A 7 -7.24 5.19 -14.30
C PHE A 7 -8.73 4.86 -14.37
N GLY A 8 -9.56 5.74 -14.91
CA GLY A 8 -11.01 5.52 -14.99
C GLY A 8 -11.71 5.54 -13.63
N LEU A 9 -11.12 6.20 -12.64
CA LEU A 9 -11.73 6.43 -11.34
C LEU A 9 -12.68 7.63 -11.32
N ASP A 10 -13.16 8.06 -12.47
CA ASP A 10 -14.18 9.10 -12.64
C ASP A 10 -15.53 8.70 -12.04
N LEU A 11 -15.68 7.44 -11.62
CA LEU A 11 -16.85 6.94 -10.90
C LEU A 11 -16.91 7.38 -9.43
N LEU A 12 -15.79 7.83 -8.88
CA LEU A 12 -15.71 8.34 -7.51
C LEU A 12 -15.70 9.87 -7.55
N ASP A 13 -16.68 10.49 -6.90
CA ASP A 13 -16.62 11.94 -6.74
C ASP A 13 -15.54 12.33 -5.71
N ARG A 14 -15.21 13.64 -5.71
CA ARG A 14 -14.19 14.17 -4.82
C ARG A 14 -14.54 13.98 -3.34
N GLU A 15 -15.82 14.06 -2.99
CA GLU A 15 -16.27 13.93 -1.60
C GLU A 15 -16.09 12.50 -1.10
N GLN A 16 -16.41 11.50 -1.92
CA GLN A 16 -16.19 10.08 -1.61
C GLN A 16 -14.72 9.76 -1.39
N ILE A 17 -13.82 10.35 -2.19
CA ILE A 17 -12.38 10.18 -2.00
C ILE A 17 -11.91 10.83 -0.69
N LEU A 18 -12.38 12.03 -0.38
CA LEU A 18 -11.97 12.78 0.81
C LEU A 18 -12.59 12.20 2.09
N SER A 19 -13.82 11.73 2.06
CA SER A 19 -14.50 11.10 3.20
C SER A 19 -13.93 9.72 3.52
N GLN A 20 -13.23 9.09 2.57
CA GLN A 20 -12.76 7.71 2.67
C GLN A 20 -13.89 6.69 2.94
N GLU A 21 -15.11 7.03 2.56
CA GLU A 21 -16.31 6.22 2.81
C GLU A 21 -16.18 4.80 2.24
N LEU A 22 -15.55 4.69 1.05
CA LEU A 22 -15.38 3.43 0.35
C LEU A 22 -14.06 2.71 0.70
N VAL A 23 -13.26 3.25 1.63
CA VAL A 23 -12.02 2.60 2.06
C VAL A 23 -12.35 1.47 3.04
N LEU A 24 -11.89 0.26 2.72
CA LEU A 24 -12.03 -0.90 3.60
C LEU A 24 -11.42 -0.62 4.98
N PRO A 25 -12.09 -0.97 6.08
CA PRO A 25 -11.60 -0.73 7.44
C PRO A 25 -10.17 -1.25 7.67
N GLY A 26 -9.84 -2.45 7.19
CA GLY A 26 -8.51 -3.02 7.32
C GLY A 26 -7.44 -2.21 6.58
N VAL A 27 -7.76 -1.65 5.41
CA VAL A 27 -6.87 -0.74 4.68
C VAL A 27 -6.68 0.56 5.47
N ARG A 28 -7.76 1.15 6.03
CA ARG A 28 -7.68 2.35 6.86
C ARG A 28 -6.80 2.12 8.08
N PHE A 29 -7.01 1.04 8.83
CA PHE A 29 -6.22 0.71 10.02
C PHE A 29 -4.73 0.54 9.70
N ALA A 30 -4.41 -0.13 8.61
CA ALA A 30 -3.04 -0.33 8.17
C ALA A 30 -2.38 1.02 7.79
N VAL A 31 -3.08 1.88 7.06
CA VAL A 31 -2.58 3.23 6.71
C VAL A 31 -2.39 4.08 7.97
N ASP A 32 -3.36 4.09 8.89
CA ASP A 32 -3.27 4.86 10.14
C ASP A 32 -2.12 4.35 11.02
N ALA A 33 -1.90 3.04 11.09
CA ALA A 33 -0.77 2.46 11.80
C ALA A 33 0.57 2.97 11.23
N TYR A 34 0.72 3.01 9.90
CA TYR A 34 1.94 3.51 9.27
C TYR A 34 2.11 5.02 9.42
N VAL A 35 1.05 5.79 9.29
CA VAL A 35 1.08 7.25 9.54
C VAL A 35 1.49 7.54 10.99
N ASN A 36 0.94 6.81 11.96
CA ASN A 36 1.31 6.96 13.37
C ASN A 36 2.77 6.55 13.63
N PHE A 37 3.25 5.51 12.99
CA PHE A 37 4.67 5.15 13.03
C PHE A 37 5.53 6.31 12.50
N ALA A 38 5.23 6.82 11.30
CA ALA A 38 6.01 7.88 10.67
C ALA A 38 6.04 9.18 11.48
N ARG A 39 4.97 9.49 12.23
CA ARG A 39 4.90 10.66 13.13
C ARG A 39 5.78 10.54 14.36
N ARG A 40 6.10 9.33 14.80
CA ARG A 40 6.86 9.06 16.04
C ARG A 40 8.30 8.63 15.77
N ALA A 41 8.55 8.07 14.62
CA ALA A 41 9.86 7.60 14.19
C ALA A 41 10.84 8.77 14.01
N CYS A 42 12.11 8.54 14.29
CA CYS A 42 13.14 9.45 13.82
C CYS A 42 13.22 9.36 12.28
N TRP A 43 13.82 10.36 11.65
CA TRP A 43 13.86 10.42 10.19
C TRP A 43 14.63 9.22 9.57
N GLN A 44 15.62 8.67 10.27
CA GLN A 44 16.36 7.49 9.83
C GLN A 44 15.48 6.24 9.83
N GLU A 45 14.68 6.06 10.88
CA GLU A 45 13.69 4.97 10.95
C GLU A 45 12.64 5.10 9.84
N ALA A 46 12.15 6.32 9.61
CA ALA A 46 11.18 6.59 8.55
C ALA A 46 11.80 6.29 7.16
N ALA A 47 13.04 6.72 6.91
CA ALA A 47 13.76 6.41 5.68
C ALA A 47 13.97 4.90 5.51
N SER A 48 14.37 4.19 6.57
CA SER A 48 14.61 2.75 6.54
C SER A 48 13.33 1.95 6.31
N SER A 49 12.19 2.41 6.79
CA SER A 49 10.90 1.77 6.53
C SER A 49 10.52 1.79 5.05
N SER A 50 11.13 2.69 4.26
CA SER A 50 10.93 2.78 2.81
C SER A 50 11.76 1.78 2.01
N LEU A 51 12.61 0.96 2.64
CA LEU A 51 13.40 -0.07 1.95
C LEU A 51 12.54 -1.16 1.28
N THR A 52 11.26 -1.27 1.61
CA THR A 52 10.30 -2.07 0.83
C THR A 52 10.24 -1.65 -0.64
N GLU A 53 10.62 -0.40 -0.96
CA GLU A 53 10.75 0.10 -2.33
C GLU A 53 11.85 -0.59 -3.16
N LEU A 54 12.72 -1.40 -2.51
CA LEU A 54 13.69 -2.26 -3.22
C LEU A 54 13.01 -3.15 -4.28
N PHE A 55 11.79 -3.56 -4.02
CA PHE A 55 11.01 -4.42 -4.92
C PHE A 55 10.14 -3.63 -5.91
N ALA A 56 10.00 -2.32 -5.72
CA ALA A 56 9.11 -1.48 -6.53
C ALA A 56 9.43 -1.52 -8.04
N PRO A 57 10.69 -1.47 -8.50
CA PRO A 57 11.00 -1.55 -9.93
C PRO A 57 10.47 -2.84 -10.56
N GLN A 58 10.67 -3.98 -9.91
CA GLN A 58 10.20 -5.27 -10.42
C GLN A 58 8.66 -5.34 -10.42
N ILE A 59 8.01 -4.85 -9.38
CA ILE A 59 6.56 -4.81 -9.29
C ILE A 59 5.98 -3.87 -10.36
N HIS A 60 6.57 -2.70 -10.57
CA HIS A 60 6.11 -1.76 -11.61
C HIS A 60 6.30 -2.32 -13.02
N GLN A 61 7.42 -3.01 -13.27
CA GLN A 61 7.64 -3.66 -14.55
C GLN A 61 6.59 -4.74 -14.80
N SER A 62 6.35 -5.62 -13.84
CA SER A 62 5.32 -6.67 -13.93
C SER A 62 3.92 -6.09 -14.22
N ARG A 63 3.58 -4.96 -13.61
CA ARG A 63 2.32 -4.26 -13.89
C ARG A 63 2.26 -3.71 -15.31
N LEU A 64 3.33 -3.09 -15.78
CA LEU A 64 3.40 -2.56 -17.16
C LEU A 64 3.29 -3.66 -18.21
N ASP A 65 3.79 -4.85 -17.89
CA ASP A 65 3.74 -6.01 -18.81
C ASP A 65 2.34 -6.66 -18.83
N ALA A 66 1.69 -6.76 -17.67
CA ALA A 66 0.43 -7.49 -17.52
C ALA A 66 -0.83 -6.62 -17.73
N TRP A 67 -0.86 -5.42 -17.16
CA TRP A 67 -2.08 -4.62 -17.10
C TRP A 67 -2.67 -4.20 -18.45
N PRO A 68 -1.90 -3.87 -19.50
CA PRO A 68 -2.49 -3.54 -20.79
C PRO A 68 -3.36 -4.65 -21.38
N THR A 69 -3.03 -5.91 -21.07
CA THR A 69 -3.83 -7.06 -21.51
C THR A 69 -5.09 -7.26 -20.67
N HIS A 70 -4.97 -7.07 -19.34
CA HIS A 70 -6.08 -7.30 -18.43
C HIS A 70 -7.03 -6.10 -18.29
N TYR A 71 -6.52 -4.89 -18.54
CA TYR A 71 -7.26 -3.63 -18.42
C TYR A 71 -7.16 -2.79 -19.70
N PRO A 72 -7.67 -3.29 -20.85
CA PRO A 72 -7.54 -2.62 -22.15
C PRO A 72 -8.26 -1.27 -22.24
N TRP A 73 -9.13 -0.98 -21.27
CA TRP A 73 -9.86 0.28 -21.14
C TRP A 73 -9.04 1.42 -20.50
N ILE A 74 -7.87 1.12 -19.91
CA ILE A 74 -7.00 2.15 -19.33
C ILE A 74 -6.23 2.87 -20.44
N ASP A 75 -6.32 4.20 -20.46
CA ASP A 75 -5.51 5.03 -21.36
C ASP A 75 -4.01 4.73 -21.13
N PRO A 76 -3.22 4.46 -22.20
CA PRO A 76 -1.79 4.21 -22.12
C PRO A 76 -1.00 5.28 -21.35
N ALA A 77 -1.45 6.54 -21.34
CA ALA A 77 -0.88 7.61 -20.52
C ALA A 77 -1.05 7.39 -19.01
N GLY A 78 -2.04 6.60 -18.59
CA GLY A 78 -2.23 6.18 -17.20
C GLY A 78 -1.03 5.40 -16.64
N TYR A 79 -0.26 4.74 -17.50
CA TYR A 79 0.93 3.97 -17.10
C TYR A 79 2.20 4.81 -16.95
N ASP A 80 2.20 6.10 -17.30
CA ASP A 80 3.39 6.96 -17.26
C ASP A 80 3.96 7.09 -15.84
N TYR A 81 3.11 7.09 -14.82
CA TYR A 81 3.55 7.03 -13.43
C TYR A 81 4.47 5.82 -13.19
N PHE A 82 4.05 4.63 -13.59
CA PHE A 82 4.82 3.40 -13.36
C PHE A 82 6.11 3.38 -14.19
N ARG A 83 6.09 3.87 -15.45
CA ARG A 83 7.28 4.02 -16.29
C ARG A 83 8.31 4.94 -15.64
N THR A 84 7.86 6.08 -15.14
CA THR A 84 8.72 7.05 -14.46
C THR A 84 9.30 6.47 -13.17
N ARG A 85 8.50 5.72 -12.41
CA ARG A 85 8.94 5.09 -11.16
C ARG A 85 10.02 4.03 -11.36
N LEU A 86 10.13 3.39 -12.52
CA LEU A 86 11.21 2.43 -12.80
C LEU A 86 12.61 3.04 -12.63
N SER A 87 12.80 4.28 -13.05
CA SER A 87 14.07 4.98 -12.94
C SER A 87 14.24 5.69 -11.59
N GLN A 88 13.20 6.27 -11.05
CA GLN A 88 13.25 7.00 -9.78
C GLN A 88 13.44 6.08 -8.58
N ALA A 89 12.74 4.94 -8.55
CA ALA A 89 12.81 4.00 -7.44
C ALA A 89 14.23 3.50 -7.17
N ARG A 90 15.07 3.33 -8.18
CA ARG A 90 16.47 2.92 -8.00
C ARG A 90 17.26 3.93 -7.19
N ARG A 91 17.14 5.22 -7.49
CA ARG A 91 17.86 6.29 -6.77
C ARG A 91 17.38 6.42 -5.33
N ASP A 92 16.08 6.35 -5.13
CA ASP A 92 15.47 6.46 -3.81
C ASP A 92 15.92 5.32 -2.90
N VAL A 93 15.96 4.10 -3.45
CA VAL A 93 16.42 2.88 -2.78
C VAL A 93 17.89 2.96 -2.40
N GLU A 94 18.75 3.35 -3.33
CA GLU A 94 20.19 3.49 -3.07
C GLU A 94 20.45 4.52 -1.97
N HIS A 95 19.70 5.61 -1.98
CA HIS A 95 19.78 6.62 -0.93
C HIS A 95 19.29 6.10 0.42
N GLY A 96 18.13 5.46 0.47
CA GLY A 96 17.58 4.85 1.69
C GLY A 96 18.47 3.77 2.26
N LEU A 97 19.04 2.91 1.41
CA LEU A 97 19.97 1.86 1.84
C LEU A 97 21.26 2.46 2.45
N ARG A 98 21.81 3.50 1.84
CA ARG A 98 23.00 4.19 2.36
C ARG A 98 22.74 4.80 3.75
N ILE A 99 21.60 5.45 3.95
CA ILE A 99 21.19 5.98 5.25
C ILE A 99 21.08 4.84 6.27
N THR A 100 20.43 3.76 5.90
CA THR A 100 20.20 2.61 6.76
C THR A 100 21.53 1.99 7.20
N LEU A 101 22.42 1.71 6.28
CA LEU A 101 23.72 1.12 6.58
C LEU A 101 24.62 2.04 7.43
N ALA A 102 24.51 3.36 7.26
CA ALA A 102 25.26 4.32 8.05
C ALA A 102 24.72 4.48 9.48
N HIS A 103 23.43 4.31 9.69
CA HIS A 103 22.78 4.54 10.97
C HIS A 103 22.75 3.30 11.89
N TYR A 104 22.48 2.12 11.33
CA TYR A 104 22.28 0.89 12.09
C TYR A 104 23.57 0.06 12.19
N VAL A 105 24.55 0.56 12.97
CA VAL A 105 25.88 -0.04 13.08
C VAL A 105 26.03 -1.02 14.24
N THR A 106 25.15 -1.00 15.23
CA THR A 106 25.16 -1.94 16.37
C THR A 106 24.16 -3.07 16.13
N LEU A 107 24.36 -4.22 16.79
CA LEU A 107 23.44 -5.34 16.71
C LEU A 107 22.01 -4.97 17.13
N GLU A 108 21.89 -4.21 18.22
CA GLU A 108 20.59 -3.74 18.73
C GLU A 108 19.90 -2.83 17.70
N ALA A 109 20.64 -1.88 17.10
CA ALA A 109 20.12 -1.02 16.06
C ALA A 109 19.68 -1.82 14.84
N GLN A 110 20.45 -2.82 14.40
CA GLN A 110 20.09 -3.69 13.28
C GLN A 110 18.83 -4.50 13.56
N GLN A 111 18.68 -5.03 14.78
CA GLN A 111 17.44 -5.70 15.19
C GLN A 111 16.25 -4.74 15.15
N ARG A 112 16.42 -3.50 15.62
CA ARG A 112 15.39 -2.47 15.52
C ARG A 112 15.00 -2.19 14.06
N MET A 113 15.96 -2.09 13.17
CA MET A 113 15.71 -1.89 11.73
C MET A 113 14.90 -3.05 11.13
N LEU A 114 15.24 -4.30 11.47
CA LEU A 114 14.47 -5.47 11.01
C LEU A 114 13.02 -5.44 11.52
N GLN A 115 12.79 -5.03 12.78
CA GLN A 115 11.45 -4.84 13.31
C GLN A 115 10.65 -3.78 12.55
N ILE A 116 11.29 -2.69 12.14
CA ILE A 116 10.66 -1.64 11.35
C ILE A 116 10.25 -2.17 9.96
N LEU A 117 11.13 -2.91 9.30
CA LEU A 117 10.81 -3.55 8.02
C LEU A 117 9.69 -4.56 8.17
N GLN A 118 9.74 -5.41 9.20
CA GLN A 118 8.66 -6.37 9.48
C GLN A 118 7.33 -5.64 9.67
N PHE A 119 7.29 -4.62 10.51
CA PHE A 119 6.09 -3.80 10.70
C PHE A 119 5.56 -3.22 9.38
N LYS A 120 6.45 -2.70 8.52
CA LYS A 120 6.04 -2.16 7.22
C LYS A 120 5.47 -3.24 6.29
N LEU A 121 6.06 -4.43 6.29
CA LEU A 121 5.54 -5.57 5.52
C LEU A 121 4.18 -6.04 6.07
N ASP A 122 4.01 -6.06 7.39
CA ASP A 122 2.73 -6.42 8.03
C ASP A 122 1.63 -5.42 7.68
N VAL A 123 1.96 -4.12 7.60
CA VAL A 123 1.03 -3.08 7.12
C VAL A 123 0.60 -3.36 5.68
N LEU A 124 1.55 -3.64 4.77
CA LEU A 124 1.24 -3.95 3.37
C LEU A 124 0.43 -5.24 3.24
N TRP A 125 0.79 -6.27 4.00
CA TRP A 125 0.07 -7.54 4.02
C TRP A 125 -1.37 -7.38 4.52
N SER A 126 -1.57 -6.64 5.61
CA SER A 126 -2.91 -6.36 6.14
C SER A 126 -3.82 -5.64 5.15
N MET A 127 -3.26 -4.77 4.31
CA MET A 127 -4.01 -4.12 3.23
C MET A 127 -4.44 -5.13 2.17
N LEU A 128 -3.55 -6.05 1.76
CA LEU A 128 -3.84 -7.09 0.78
C LEU A 128 -4.88 -8.08 1.32
N ASP A 129 -4.75 -8.50 2.57
CA ASP A 129 -5.72 -9.38 3.23
C ASP A 129 -7.11 -8.74 3.28
N ALA A 130 -7.19 -7.45 3.61
CA ALA A 130 -8.48 -6.74 3.62
C ALA A 130 -9.13 -6.71 2.24
N MET A 131 -8.35 -6.51 1.17
CA MET A 131 -8.85 -6.52 -0.20
C MET A 131 -9.25 -7.93 -0.64
N SER A 132 -8.43 -8.94 -0.36
CA SER A 132 -8.74 -10.34 -0.68
C SER A 132 -10.00 -10.81 0.04
N MET A 133 -10.15 -10.50 1.32
CA MET A 133 -11.37 -10.82 2.07
C MET A 133 -12.61 -10.19 1.47
N ALA A 134 -12.52 -8.94 1.04
CA ALA A 134 -13.67 -8.21 0.51
C ALA A 134 -14.04 -8.65 -0.91
N TYR A 135 -13.06 -8.84 -1.80
CA TYR A 135 -13.30 -8.99 -3.24
C TYR A 135 -13.10 -10.40 -3.78
N GLU A 136 -12.22 -11.19 -3.17
CA GLU A 136 -11.99 -12.59 -3.59
C GLU A 136 -12.84 -13.56 -2.78
N LEU A 137 -12.95 -13.33 -1.47
CA LEU A 137 -13.71 -14.19 -0.56
C LEU A 137 -15.15 -13.68 -0.32
N GLU A 138 -15.49 -12.54 -0.91
CA GLU A 138 -16.83 -11.90 -0.81
C GLU A 138 -17.33 -11.76 0.63
N ARG A 139 -16.40 -11.54 1.57
CA ARG A 139 -16.72 -11.33 2.97
C ARG A 139 -16.99 -9.85 3.22
N PRO A 140 -18.11 -9.48 3.86
CA PRO A 140 -18.38 -8.10 4.18
C PRO A 140 -17.32 -7.55 5.13
N PRO A 141 -16.92 -6.27 4.98
CA PRO A 141 -16.02 -5.63 5.93
C PRO A 141 -16.65 -5.58 7.33
N TYR A 142 -15.82 -5.44 8.35
CA TYR A 142 -16.27 -5.33 9.75
C TYR A 142 -17.40 -4.32 9.88
N HIS A 143 -18.40 -4.64 10.70
CA HIS A 143 -19.56 -3.79 10.97
C HIS A 143 -20.52 -3.53 9.78
N THR A 144 -20.35 -4.18 8.66
CA THR A 144 -21.36 -4.10 7.61
C THR A 144 -22.55 -4.93 8.03
N VAL A 145 -23.63 -4.25 8.39
CA VAL A 145 -24.95 -4.88 8.55
C VAL A 145 -25.52 -5.02 7.14
N THR A 146 -25.52 -6.23 6.62
CA THR A 146 -26.30 -6.54 5.44
C THR A 146 -27.76 -6.66 5.84
N THR A 147 -28.68 -6.20 5.03
CA THR A 147 -30.12 -6.16 5.33
C THR A 147 -30.72 -7.53 5.69
N GLU A 148 -30.00 -8.60 5.46
CA GLU A 148 -30.50 -9.97 5.60
C GLU A 148 -29.68 -10.87 6.53
N ARG A 149 -28.41 -10.54 6.81
CA ARG A 149 -27.54 -11.37 7.69
C ARG A 149 -26.50 -10.53 8.40
N VAL A 150 -26.35 -10.77 9.70
CA VAL A 150 -25.22 -10.26 10.48
C VAL A 150 -24.08 -11.28 10.39
N TRP A 151 -22.92 -10.83 9.88
CA TRP A 151 -21.74 -11.66 9.85
C TRP A 151 -20.88 -11.42 11.10
N HIS A 152 -20.68 -12.44 11.87
CA HIS A 152 -19.73 -12.45 12.98
C HIS A 152 -18.60 -13.44 12.64
N ARG A 153 -17.43 -12.93 12.22
CA ARG A 153 -16.21 -13.73 11.95
C ARG A 153 -16.48 -14.97 11.07
N GLY A 154 -17.31 -14.85 10.08
CA GLY A 154 -17.64 -15.95 9.17
C GLY A 154 -18.69 -16.95 9.69
N ILE A 155 -19.33 -16.67 10.80
CA ILE A 155 -20.48 -17.44 11.31
C ILE A 155 -21.75 -16.68 10.94
N ALA A 156 -22.60 -17.31 10.14
CA ALA A 156 -23.98 -16.81 9.93
C ALA A 156 -24.76 -17.05 11.23
N LEU A 157 -25.25 -15.98 11.84
CA LEU A 157 -26.19 -16.05 12.96
C LEU A 157 -27.61 -16.15 12.42
#